data_1ac56ff10ab6dea558b047e1b8e60fae
#
_entry.id   1ac56ff10ab6dea558b047e1b8e60fae
#
_cell.length_a   1.000
_cell.length_b   1.000
_cell.length_c   1.000
_cell.angle_alpha   90.00
_cell.angle_beta   90.00
_cell.angle_gamma   90.00
#
_symmetry.space_group_name_H-M   'P 1'
#
loop_
_entity.id
_entity.type
_entity.pdbx_description
1 polymer ?
#
loop_
_entity_poly.entity_id
_entity_poly.type
_entity_poly.pdbx_seq_one_letter_code
_entity_poly.pdbx_strand_id
1 'polypeptide(L)'
;MCGRFTLRTPLHQLGDEFLFHPSEDLSLPPRFNIAPSQLIAGLKWDSGRKFSQFQWGLIPSWTKEPSVGYKMINCRSETIREKPSFRDAYKKRRCALFSDGYYEWQKVDGVKQPIFFHREDNKPFAFAGLWERWQQDPEQPGIESTTIITTASNHITETIHHRMPVILSSDDLDDWLDPGYPDLDHLHSLLTDPIDDNQMMTFNSTAVSTYVNNVRNTGAECIEPVARQQDLF
;
A
#
# COMPACT_ATOMS: atom_id res chain seq x y z
N MET A 1 -3.22 10.06 -4.90
CA MET A 1 -2.93 8.60 -5.14
C MET A 1 -1.73 8.23 -4.32
N CYS A 2 -1.83 7.16 -3.52
CA CYS A 2 -0.73 6.71 -2.66
C CYS A 2 0.52 6.44 -3.50
N GLY A 3 1.50 7.29 -3.43
CA GLY A 3 2.76 7.21 -4.18
C GLY A 3 3.98 7.16 -3.28
N ARG A 4 3.79 7.19 -1.96
CA ARG A 4 4.87 7.14 -0.98
C ARG A 4 4.35 6.66 0.37
N PHE A 5 5.09 5.79 1.06
CA PHE A 5 4.70 5.28 2.37
C PHE A 5 5.90 4.89 3.23
N THR A 6 5.65 4.50 4.47
CA THR A 6 6.66 4.06 5.44
C THR A 6 6.42 2.61 5.86
N LEU A 7 7.50 1.94 6.22
CA LEU A 7 7.48 0.69 6.96
C LEU A 7 8.68 0.67 7.91
N ARG A 8 8.45 1.02 9.16
CA ARG A 8 9.47 1.11 10.22
C ARG A 8 9.34 -0.04 11.20
N THR A 9 8.16 -0.65 11.22
CA THR A 9 7.80 -1.74 12.13
C THR A 9 8.70 -2.95 11.90
N PRO A 10 9.36 -3.47 12.94
CA PRO A 10 10.19 -4.67 12.83
C PRO A 10 9.42 -5.90 12.38
N LEU A 11 10.10 -6.81 11.67
CA LEU A 11 9.47 -7.98 11.05
C LEU A 11 8.75 -8.89 12.05
N HIS A 12 9.30 -9.08 13.26
CA HIS A 12 8.66 -9.90 14.30
C HIS A 12 7.32 -9.30 14.76
N GLN A 13 7.24 -7.96 14.91
CA GLN A 13 5.99 -7.28 15.26
C GLN A 13 4.96 -7.37 14.12
N LEU A 14 5.41 -7.34 12.86
CA LEU A 14 4.52 -7.62 11.73
C LEU A 14 4.01 -9.05 11.77
N GLY A 15 4.86 -10.03 12.15
CA GLY A 15 4.47 -11.41 12.35
C GLY A 15 3.36 -11.57 13.38
N ASP A 16 3.49 -10.89 14.52
CA ASP A 16 2.50 -10.90 15.61
C ASP A 16 1.19 -10.22 15.19
N GLU A 17 1.27 -9.02 14.58
CA GLU A 17 0.08 -8.25 14.18
C GLU A 17 -0.70 -8.92 13.04
N PHE A 18 0.00 -9.50 12.06
CA PHE A 18 -0.61 -10.09 10.86
C PHE A 18 -0.63 -11.63 10.86
N LEU A 19 -0.33 -12.26 11.99
CA LEU A 19 -0.42 -13.70 12.24
C LEU A 19 0.29 -14.54 11.15
N PHE A 20 1.55 -14.26 10.92
CA PHE A 20 2.42 -15.08 10.07
C PHE A 20 3.77 -15.34 10.73
N HIS A 21 4.47 -16.37 10.31
CA HIS A 21 5.78 -16.71 10.84
C HIS A 21 6.89 -16.29 9.85
N PRO A 22 7.63 -15.20 10.17
CA PRO A 22 8.77 -14.82 9.35
C PRO A 22 9.93 -15.81 9.51
N SER A 23 10.70 -16.01 8.44
CA SER A 23 11.97 -16.73 8.53
C SER A 23 12.96 -15.97 9.41
N GLU A 24 13.73 -16.70 10.24
CA GLU A 24 14.73 -16.12 11.16
C GLU A 24 15.83 -15.33 10.43
N ASP A 25 16.15 -15.72 9.20
CA ASP A 25 17.18 -15.08 8.38
C ASP A 25 16.72 -13.77 7.72
N LEU A 26 15.44 -13.41 7.88
CA LEU A 26 14.84 -12.28 7.19
C LEU A 26 14.89 -11.02 8.03
N SER A 27 15.41 -9.93 7.47
CA SER A 27 15.45 -8.63 8.12
C SER A 27 14.80 -7.56 7.25
N LEU A 28 14.01 -6.71 7.88
CA LEU A 28 13.44 -5.51 7.27
C LEU A 28 13.98 -4.28 8.01
N PRO A 29 14.95 -3.55 7.43
CA PRO A 29 15.39 -2.29 8.02
C PRO A 29 14.26 -1.26 7.97
N PRO A 30 14.19 -0.34 8.95
CA PRO A 30 13.20 0.74 8.94
C PRO A 30 13.32 1.60 7.68
N ARG A 31 12.18 1.87 7.04
CA ARG A 31 12.10 2.66 5.81
C ARG A 31 11.08 3.78 5.97
N PHE A 32 11.55 5.01 5.83
CA PHE A 32 10.74 6.22 6.05
C PHE A 32 10.24 6.86 4.74
N ASN A 33 10.66 6.36 3.58
CA ASN A 33 10.36 6.99 2.29
C ASN A 33 10.38 5.96 1.15
N ILE A 34 9.44 5.02 1.21
CA ILE A 34 9.29 3.97 0.19
C ILE A 34 8.63 4.58 -1.04
N ALA A 35 9.26 4.40 -2.19
CA ALA A 35 8.84 4.96 -3.47
C ALA A 35 8.55 3.85 -4.51
N PRO A 36 7.79 4.15 -5.57
CA PRO A 36 7.55 3.22 -6.68
C PRO A 36 8.83 2.60 -7.22
N SER A 37 8.74 1.40 -7.77
CA SER A 37 9.80 0.55 -8.31
C SER A 37 10.69 -0.12 -7.26
N GLN A 38 10.58 0.23 -6.00
CA GLN A 38 11.29 -0.44 -4.93
C GLN A 38 10.60 -1.74 -4.51
N LEU A 39 11.35 -2.65 -3.88
CA LEU A 39 10.79 -3.83 -3.23
C LEU A 39 10.03 -3.39 -1.97
N ILE A 40 8.82 -3.91 -1.81
CA ILE A 40 7.94 -3.67 -0.67
C ILE A 40 7.46 -4.99 -0.09
N ALA A 41 7.27 -5.01 1.22
CA ALA A 41 6.93 -6.20 1.98
C ALA A 41 5.41 -6.36 2.13
N GLY A 42 4.95 -7.60 2.18
CA GLY A 42 3.54 -7.91 2.39
C GLY A 42 3.28 -9.40 2.50
N LEU A 43 2.01 -9.76 2.43
CA LEU A 43 1.51 -11.13 2.45
C LEU A 43 0.84 -11.48 1.13
N LYS A 44 1.02 -12.73 0.72
CA LYS A 44 0.18 -13.43 -0.26
C LYS A 44 -0.28 -14.76 0.32
N TRP A 45 -1.23 -15.40 -0.32
CA TRP A 45 -1.68 -16.73 0.05
C TRP A 45 -0.83 -17.83 -0.61
N ASP A 46 -0.35 -18.75 0.19
CA ASP A 46 0.31 -19.99 -0.23
C ASP A 46 0.07 -21.05 0.85
N SER A 47 -1.10 -21.69 0.82
CA SER A 47 -1.59 -22.60 1.87
C SER A 47 -1.68 -21.92 3.27
N GLY A 48 -1.88 -20.60 3.27
CA GLY A 48 -1.89 -19.72 4.44
C GLY A 48 -1.20 -18.39 4.13
N ARG A 49 -1.10 -17.53 5.13
CA ARG A 49 -0.43 -16.22 5.03
C ARG A 49 1.08 -16.42 4.86
N LYS A 50 1.60 -16.03 3.72
CA LYS A 50 3.02 -16.12 3.37
C LYS A 50 3.63 -14.76 3.17
N PHE A 51 4.70 -14.47 3.91
CA PHE A 51 5.52 -13.29 3.68
C PHE A 51 6.09 -13.29 2.27
N SER A 52 6.06 -12.14 1.63
CA SER A 52 6.61 -11.95 0.29
C SER A 52 7.09 -10.51 0.10
N GLN A 53 8.02 -10.34 -0.83
CA GLN A 53 8.45 -9.02 -1.28
C GLN A 53 8.10 -8.86 -2.75
N PHE A 54 7.59 -7.69 -3.12
CA PHE A 54 7.11 -7.37 -4.46
C PHE A 54 7.75 -6.10 -4.96
N GLN A 55 8.07 -6.04 -6.23
CA GLN A 55 8.40 -4.77 -6.88
C GLN A 55 7.14 -3.91 -6.99
N TRP A 56 7.16 -2.70 -6.45
CA TRP A 56 6.01 -1.79 -6.51
C TRP A 56 5.85 -1.17 -7.91
N GLY A 57 4.79 -1.56 -8.58
CA GLY A 57 4.43 -1.25 -9.96
C GLY A 57 4.14 -2.55 -10.71
N LEU A 58 2.85 -2.92 -10.77
CA LEU A 58 2.40 -4.21 -11.30
C LEU A 58 2.77 -4.36 -12.78
N ILE A 59 3.42 -5.48 -13.09
CA ILE A 59 3.77 -5.88 -14.46
C ILE A 59 2.83 -7.02 -14.87
N PRO A 60 1.85 -6.77 -15.75
CA PRO A 60 0.96 -7.84 -16.22
C PRO A 60 1.77 -8.99 -16.86
N SER A 61 1.40 -10.25 -16.54
CA SER A 61 2.12 -11.44 -16.99
C SER A 61 2.23 -11.57 -18.52
N TRP A 62 1.28 -11.00 -19.24
CA TRP A 62 1.20 -11.03 -20.71
C TRP A 62 2.00 -9.93 -21.42
N THR A 63 2.53 -8.92 -20.69
CA THR A 63 3.25 -7.82 -21.35
C THR A 63 4.65 -8.24 -21.80
N LYS A 64 5.10 -7.67 -22.91
CA LYS A 64 6.48 -7.80 -23.37
C LYS A 64 7.40 -6.75 -22.74
N GLU A 65 6.83 -5.65 -22.24
CA GLU A 65 7.56 -4.48 -21.74
C GLU A 65 7.38 -4.34 -20.23
N PRO A 66 8.34 -4.77 -19.41
CA PRO A 66 8.22 -4.66 -17.94
C PRO A 66 8.17 -3.22 -17.44
N SER A 67 8.63 -2.26 -18.23
CA SER A 67 8.55 -0.82 -17.91
C SER A 67 7.13 -0.29 -17.73
N VAL A 68 6.11 -1.00 -18.22
CA VAL A 68 4.70 -0.66 -17.98
C VAL A 68 4.36 -0.60 -16.49
N GLY A 69 5.08 -1.35 -15.66
CA GLY A 69 4.90 -1.35 -14.19
C GLY A 69 5.07 0.04 -13.57
N TYR A 70 5.92 0.90 -14.10
CA TYR A 70 6.10 2.27 -13.58
C TYR A 70 4.83 3.12 -13.60
N LYS A 71 3.86 2.76 -14.43
CA LYS A 71 2.55 3.42 -14.53
C LYS A 71 1.44 2.71 -13.75
N MET A 72 1.72 1.53 -13.20
CA MET A 72 0.75 0.68 -12.53
C MET A 72 1.03 0.54 -11.02
N ILE A 73 1.45 1.62 -10.37
CA ILE A 73 1.70 1.67 -8.93
C ILE A 73 0.41 1.64 -8.12
N ASN A 74 -0.70 2.10 -8.71
CA ASN A 74 -2.04 2.06 -8.13
C ASN A 74 -3.06 1.54 -9.14
N CYS A 75 -4.08 0.84 -8.65
CA CYS A 75 -5.31 0.55 -9.40
C CYS A 75 -6.53 1.08 -8.65
N ARG A 76 -7.61 1.35 -9.38
CA ARG A 76 -8.85 1.87 -8.81
C ARG A 76 -9.81 0.73 -8.50
N SER A 77 -10.40 0.72 -7.30
CA SER A 77 -11.40 -0.27 -6.88
C SER A 77 -12.57 -0.35 -7.86
N GLU A 78 -13.04 0.80 -8.37
CA GLU A 78 -14.22 0.90 -9.23
C GLU A 78 -14.05 0.18 -10.57
N THR A 79 -12.83 0.02 -11.07
CA THR A 79 -12.57 -0.59 -12.39
C THR A 79 -11.68 -1.83 -12.33
N ILE A 80 -11.39 -2.34 -11.15
CA ILE A 80 -10.48 -3.44 -10.91
C ILE A 80 -10.97 -4.75 -11.56
N ARG A 81 -12.28 -4.97 -11.57
CA ARG A 81 -12.93 -6.16 -12.13
C ARG A 81 -12.98 -6.17 -13.67
N GLU A 82 -12.80 -5.01 -14.29
CA GLU A 82 -12.99 -4.82 -15.74
C GLU A 82 -11.66 -4.76 -16.50
N LYS A 83 -10.68 -4.03 -15.92
CA LYS A 83 -9.40 -3.77 -16.60
C LYS A 83 -8.57 -5.03 -16.81
N PRO A 84 -8.14 -5.33 -18.05
CA PRO A 84 -7.35 -6.53 -18.36
C PRO A 84 -6.08 -6.68 -17.51
N SER A 85 -5.49 -5.57 -17.10
CA SER A 85 -4.26 -5.58 -16.27
C SER A 85 -4.51 -6.04 -14.84
N PHE A 86 -5.77 -6.01 -14.34
CA PHE A 86 -6.06 -6.23 -12.93
C PHE A 86 -7.09 -7.34 -12.66
N ARG A 87 -8.05 -7.56 -13.56
CA ARG A 87 -9.22 -8.45 -13.36
C ARG A 87 -8.83 -9.88 -12.99
N ASP A 88 -7.75 -10.41 -13.57
CA ASP A 88 -7.33 -11.80 -13.34
C ASP A 88 -6.51 -11.90 -12.03
N ALA A 89 -5.72 -10.88 -11.73
CA ALA A 89 -5.05 -10.77 -10.44
C ALA A 89 -6.05 -10.56 -9.29
N TYR A 90 -7.10 -9.76 -9.49
CA TYR A 90 -8.19 -9.59 -8.53
C TYR A 90 -8.86 -10.90 -8.13
N LYS A 91 -9.05 -11.81 -9.08
CA LYS A 91 -9.67 -13.12 -8.82
C LYS A 91 -8.76 -14.06 -8.02
N LYS A 92 -7.44 -14.03 -8.24
CA LYS A 92 -6.55 -15.11 -7.81
C LYS A 92 -5.25 -14.68 -7.14
N ARG A 93 -4.85 -13.43 -7.26
CA ARG A 93 -3.55 -12.94 -6.81
C ARG A 93 -3.69 -11.62 -6.06
N ARG A 94 -4.41 -11.71 -4.95
CA ARG A 94 -4.56 -10.63 -3.99
C ARG A 94 -3.41 -10.69 -2.99
N CYS A 95 -3.01 -9.54 -2.48
CA CYS A 95 -1.96 -9.41 -1.48
C CYS A 95 -2.31 -8.30 -0.49
N ALA A 96 -1.66 -8.33 0.67
CA ALA A 96 -1.74 -7.31 1.68
C ALA A 96 -0.35 -6.70 1.86
N LEU A 97 -0.21 -5.39 1.69
CA LEU A 97 1.07 -4.71 1.65
C LEU A 97 1.27 -3.92 2.94
N PHE A 98 2.33 -4.22 3.68
CA PHE A 98 2.58 -3.63 5.00
C PHE A 98 2.97 -2.17 4.93
N SER A 99 2.40 -1.39 5.84
CA SER A 99 2.69 0.02 6.04
C SER A 99 2.48 0.41 7.50
N ASP A 100 3.16 1.44 7.97
CA ASP A 100 2.87 2.12 9.25
C ASP A 100 2.65 3.62 9.07
N GLY A 101 2.46 4.06 7.82
CA GLY A 101 2.06 5.40 7.45
C GLY A 101 2.27 5.67 5.97
N TYR A 102 1.52 6.59 5.40
CA TYR A 102 1.65 6.99 4.01
C TYR A 102 1.59 8.51 3.85
N TYR A 103 2.04 9.01 2.70
CA TYR A 103 2.08 10.42 2.40
C TYR A 103 1.12 10.77 1.28
N GLU A 104 0.46 11.92 1.43
CA GLU A 104 -0.21 12.64 0.37
C GLU A 104 0.21 14.12 0.40
N TRP A 105 0.05 14.82 -0.71
CA TRP A 105 0.50 16.19 -0.85
C TRP A 105 -0.68 17.14 -0.98
N GLN A 106 -0.88 17.93 0.06
CA GLN A 106 -1.83 19.04 0.04
C GLN A 106 -1.26 20.21 -0.77
N LYS A 107 -2.08 20.80 -1.64
CA LYS A 107 -1.67 22.01 -2.36
C LYS A 107 -2.21 23.22 -1.62
N VAL A 108 -1.33 24.02 -1.00
CA VAL A 108 -1.64 25.25 -0.27
C VAL A 108 -0.88 26.38 -0.97
N ASP A 109 -1.58 27.38 -1.48
CA ASP A 109 -1.00 28.57 -2.15
C ASP A 109 0.05 28.24 -3.23
N GLY A 110 -0.17 27.15 -3.97
CA GLY A 110 0.75 26.70 -5.01
C GLY A 110 1.92 25.84 -4.54
N VAL A 111 2.13 25.73 -3.22
CA VAL A 111 3.16 24.88 -2.60
C VAL A 111 2.58 23.52 -2.29
N LYS A 112 3.37 22.45 -2.47
CA LYS A 112 3.01 21.08 -2.10
C LYS A 112 3.53 20.78 -0.70
N GLN A 113 2.62 20.78 0.28
CA GLN A 113 2.88 20.38 1.66
C GLN A 113 2.65 18.88 1.80
N PRO A 114 3.67 18.07 2.14
CA PRO A 114 3.46 16.65 2.43
C PRO A 114 2.74 16.49 3.77
N ILE A 115 1.74 15.62 3.77
CA ILE A 115 0.97 15.22 4.94
C ILE A 115 1.20 13.73 5.15
N PHE A 116 1.59 13.36 6.36
CA PHE A 116 1.82 12.00 6.78
C PHE A 116 0.60 11.48 7.52
N PHE A 117 0.01 10.41 7.02
CA PHE A 117 -1.11 9.71 7.64
C PHE A 117 -0.58 8.46 8.34
N HIS A 118 -0.91 8.29 9.60
CA HIS A 118 -0.53 7.13 10.42
C HIS A 118 -1.57 6.86 11.49
N ARG A 119 -1.59 5.65 12.02
CA ARG A 119 -2.47 5.30 13.14
C ARG A 119 -2.05 6.05 14.41
N GLU A 120 -3.03 6.42 15.24
CA GLU A 120 -2.76 7.07 16.56
C GLU A 120 -1.94 6.17 17.49
N ASP A 121 -2.21 4.86 17.46
CA ASP A 121 -1.50 3.86 18.27
C ASP A 121 -0.14 3.46 17.66
N ASN A 122 0.26 4.06 16.54
CA ASN A 122 1.47 3.77 15.77
C ASN A 122 1.63 2.30 15.33
N LYS A 123 0.57 1.51 15.37
CA LYS A 123 0.60 0.14 14.86
C LYS A 123 0.65 0.12 13.33
N PRO A 124 1.24 -0.94 12.75
CA PRO A 124 1.20 -1.15 11.31
C PRO A 124 -0.23 -1.49 10.84
N PHE A 125 -0.45 -1.32 9.56
CA PHE A 125 -1.66 -1.72 8.85
C PHE A 125 -1.29 -2.26 7.47
N ALA A 126 -2.26 -2.83 6.77
CA ALA A 126 -2.03 -3.40 5.45
C ALA A 126 -2.89 -2.71 4.38
N PHE A 127 -2.27 -2.31 3.28
CA PHE A 127 -3.00 -1.91 2.08
C PHE A 127 -3.50 -3.14 1.32
N ALA A 128 -4.71 -3.09 0.79
CA ALA A 128 -5.15 -4.03 -0.21
C ALA A 128 -4.32 -3.86 -1.50
N GLY A 129 -3.84 -4.96 -2.03
CA GLY A 129 -3.03 -4.98 -3.25
C GLY A 129 -3.35 -6.17 -4.15
N LEU A 130 -2.88 -6.07 -5.38
CA LEU A 130 -2.83 -7.17 -6.33
C LEU A 130 -1.40 -7.45 -6.69
N TRP A 131 -1.05 -8.71 -6.93
CA TRP A 131 0.27 -9.06 -7.39
C TRP A 131 0.22 -9.87 -8.67
N GLU A 132 1.33 -9.85 -9.39
CA GLU A 132 1.50 -10.60 -10.63
C GLU A 132 2.92 -11.12 -10.72
N ARG A 133 3.11 -12.28 -11.36
CA ARG A 133 4.42 -12.80 -11.70
C ARG A 133 4.64 -12.63 -13.20
N TRP A 134 5.61 -11.80 -13.53
CA TRP A 134 6.08 -11.63 -14.89
C TRP A 134 7.37 -12.42 -15.10
N GLN A 135 7.42 -13.20 -16.17
CA GLN A 135 8.57 -14.02 -16.52
C GLN A 135 8.60 -14.16 -18.04
N GLN A 136 9.59 -13.59 -18.67
CA GLN A 136 9.74 -13.63 -20.12
C GLN A 136 10.47 -14.90 -20.57
N ASP A 137 11.48 -15.30 -19.82
CA ASP A 137 12.31 -16.47 -20.06
C ASP A 137 12.10 -17.47 -18.90
N PRO A 138 11.65 -18.71 -19.16
CA PRO A 138 11.47 -19.70 -18.11
C PRO A 138 12.76 -20.06 -17.34
N GLU A 139 13.93 -19.85 -17.94
CA GLU A 139 15.24 -20.09 -17.31
C GLU A 139 15.66 -18.96 -16.36
N GLN A 140 15.01 -17.80 -16.42
CA GLN A 140 15.32 -16.65 -15.56
C GLN A 140 14.32 -16.55 -14.38
N PRO A 141 14.75 -15.99 -13.24
CA PRO A 141 13.82 -15.70 -12.15
C PRO A 141 12.73 -14.74 -12.59
N GLY A 142 11.46 -15.08 -12.30
CA GLY A 142 10.35 -14.17 -12.56
C GLY A 142 10.35 -12.99 -11.57
N ILE A 143 9.77 -11.86 -12.00
CA ILE A 143 9.56 -10.68 -11.16
C ILE A 143 8.15 -10.78 -10.54
N GLU A 144 8.06 -10.83 -9.21
CA GLU A 144 6.81 -10.60 -8.50
C GLU A 144 6.62 -9.10 -8.31
N SER A 145 5.56 -8.56 -8.86
CA SER A 145 5.23 -7.14 -8.84
C SER A 145 3.84 -6.90 -8.28
N THR A 146 3.59 -5.70 -7.76
CA THR A 146 2.34 -5.39 -7.08
C THR A 146 1.83 -3.99 -7.38
N THR A 147 0.53 -3.78 -7.17
CA THR A 147 -0.14 -2.48 -7.20
C THR A 147 -0.95 -2.27 -5.93
N ILE A 148 -1.00 -1.05 -5.41
CA ILE A 148 -1.87 -0.68 -4.29
C ILE A 148 -3.25 -0.33 -4.84
N ILE A 149 -4.31 -0.89 -4.23
CA ILE A 149 -5.69 -0.55 -4.58
C ILE A 149 -6.06 0.77 -3.90
N THR A 150 -6.71 1.65 -4.65
CA THR A 150 -7.19 2.94 -4.14
C THR A 150 -8.69 3.08 -4.35
N THR A 151 -9.34 3.79 -3.44
CA THR A 151 -10.77 4.11 -3.47
C THR A 151 -11.00 5.61 -3.36
N ALA A 152 -12.24 6.08 -3.37
CA ALA A 152 -12.58 7.45 -3.07
C ALA A 152 -12.08 7.82 -1.65
N SER A 153 -11.72 9.09 -1.46
CA SER A 153 -11.34 9.59 -0.15
C SER A 153 -12.54 9.61 0.80
N ASN A 154 -12.28 9.42 2.08
CA ASN A 154 -13.23 9.71 3.15
C ASN A 154 -13.09 11.17 3.63
N HIS A 155 -13.90 11.58 4.61
CA HIS A 155 -13.92 12.96 5.13
C HIS A 155 -12.58 13.41 5.74
N ILE A 156 -11.72 12.49 6.22
CA ILE A 156 -10.39 12.82 6.79
C ILE A 156 -9.40 13.16 5.68
N THR A 157 -9.44 12.44 4.57
CA THR A 157 -8.45 12.56 3.49
C THR A 157 -8.88 13.47 2.35
N GLU A 158 -10.18 13.74 2.17
CA GLU A 158 -10.73 14.49 1.03
C GLU A 158 -10.20 15.92 0.90
N THR A 159 -9.91 16.58 2.04
CA THR A 159 -9.34 17.93 2.07
C THR A 159 -7.89 17.98 1.55
N ILE A 160 -7.23 16.81 1.45
CA ILE A 160 -5.84 16.68 1.02
C ILE A 160 -5.76 16.06 -0.36
N HIS A 161 -6.47 14.95 -0.56
CA HIS A 161 -6.50 14.25 -1.85
C HIS A 161 -7.82 13.51 -2.04
N HIS A 162 -8.37 13.49 -3.26
CA HIS A 162 -9.66 12.86 -3.62
C HIS A 162 -9.61 11.31 -3.68
N ARG A 163 -8.46 10.70 -3.43
CA ARG A 163 -8.26 9.24 -3.38
C ARG A 163 -7.45 8.86 -2.15
N MET A 164 -7.73 7.67 -1.60
CA MET A 164 -6.95 7.07 -0.53
C MET A 164 -6.65 5.59 -0.85
N PRO A 165 -5.58 5.00 -0.28
CA PRO A 165 -5.37 3.56 -0.37
C PRO A 165 -6.47 2.81 0.39
N VAL A 166 -6.86 1.65 -0.10
CA VAL A 166 -7.73 0.74 0.65
C VAL A 166 -6.88 0.09 1.74
N ILE A 167 -7.30 0.26 2.99
CA ILE A 167 -6.68 -0.36 4.16
C ILE A 167 -7.56 -1.55 4.57
N LEU A 168 -6.96 -2.71 4.77
CA LEU A 168 -7.66 -3.92 5.18
C LEU A 168 -7.79 -3.98 6.70
N SER A 169 -8.93 -4.41 7.19
CA SER A 169 -9.07 -4.80 8.59
C SER A 169 -8.34 -6.13 8.85
N SER A 170 -8.01 -6.40 10.10
CA SER A 170 -7.45 -7.70 10.49
C SER A 170 -8.41 -8.86 10.21
N ASP A 171 -9.71 -8.60 10.34
CA ASP A 171 -10.78 -9.60 10.21
C ASP A 171 -11.00 -9.99 8.74
N ASP A 172 -10.82 -9.04 7.81
CA ASP A 172 -11.02 -9.26 6.36
C ASP A 172 -9.78 -9.84 5.66
N LEU A 173 -8.66 -9.96 6.38
CA LEU A 173 -7.37 -10.26 5.77
C LEU A 173 -7.31 -11.66 5.14
N ASP A 174 -7.90 -12.68 5.79
CA ASP A 174 -7.93 -14.04 5.24
C ASP A 174 -8.87 -14.14 4.03
N ASP A 175 -10.06 -13.57 4.13
CA ASP A 175 -11.01 -13.53 3.03
C ASP A 175 -10.40 -12.82 1.81
N TRP A 176 -9.70 -11.72 2.06
CA TRP A 176 -9.00 -10.98 1.00
C TRP A 176 -7.89 -11.80 0.36
N LEU A 177 -7.07 -12.49 1.14
CA LEU A 177 -5.89 -13.20 0.65
C LEU A 177 -6.23 -14.54 -0.03
N ASP A 178 -7.25 -15.27 0.44
CA ASP A 178 -7.60 -16.61 -0.04
C ASP A 178 -8.05 -16.59 -1.52
N PRO A 179 -7.27 -17.16 -2.47
CA PRO A 179 -7.64 -17.19 -3.88
C PRO A 179 -8.89 -18.02 -4.17
N GLY A 180 -9.30 -18.89 -3.23
CA GLY A 180 -10.49 -19.73 -3.30
C GLY A 180 -11.75 -19.08 -2.72
N TYR A 181 -11.65 -17.88 -2.15
CA TYR A 181 -12.79 -17.20 -1.53
C TYR A 181 -13.91 -16.97 -2.57
N PRO A 182 -15.12 -17.49 -2.32
CA PRO A 182 -16.14 -17.63 -3.37
C PRO A 182 -16.91 -16.34 -3.67
N ASP A 183 -17.04 -15.44 -2.69
CA ASP A 183 -17.84 -14.23 -2.79
C ASP A 183 -17.02 -13.02 -3.24
N LEU A 184 -16.92 -12.85 -4.56
CA LEU A 184 -16.22 -11.72 -5.16
C LEU A 184 -16.97 -10.38 -4.97
N ASP A 185 -18.25 -10.38 -4.65
CA ASP A 185 -19.02 -9.17 -4.39
C ASP A 185 -18.75 -8.68 -2.98
N HIS A 186 -18.66 -9.59 -2.00
CA HIS A 186 -18.15 -9.26 -0.66
C HIS A 186 -16.73 -8.69 -0.75
N LEU A 187 -15.80 -9.35 -1.44
CA LEU A 187 -14.44 -8.81 -1.62
C LEU A 187 -14.43 -7.42 -2.27
N HIS A 188 -15.39 -7.14 -3.16
CA HIS A 188 -15.48 -5.83 -3.78
C HIS A 188 -16.01 -4.77 -2.81
N SER A 189 -16.95 -5.12 -1.92
CA SER A 189 -17.43 -4.20 -0.88
C SER A 189 -16.30 -3.75 0.04
N LEU A 190 -15.36 -4.63 0.40
CA LEU A 190 -14.18 -4.27 1.18
C LEU A 190 -13.31 -3.16 0.53
N LEU A 191 -13.42 -3.00 -0.79
CA LEU A 191 -12.65 -2.02 -1.54
C LEU A 191 -13.39 -0.70 -1.77
N THR A 192 -14.72 -0.71 -1.74
CA THR A 192 -15.56 0.43 -2.12
C THR A 192 -16.14 1.16 -0.93
N ASP A 193 -16.40 0.44 0.14
CA ASP A 193 -16.77 1.05 1.41
C ASP A 193 -15.45 1.40 2.14
N PRO A 194 -15.05 2.68 2.11
CA PRO A 194 -13.88 3.08 2.88
C PRO A 194 -14.12 2.68 4.33
N ILE A 195 -13.08 2.17 4.98
CA ILE A 195 -13.09 1.81 6.40
C ILE A 195 -14.00 2.78 7.12
N ASP A 196 -15.00 2.22 7.82
CA ASP A 196 -15.99 2.97 8.60
C ASP A 196 -15.29 4.13 9.31
N ASP A 197 -15.92 5.30 9.29
CA ASP A 197 -15.41 6.50 9.93
C ASP A 197 -14.91 6.25 11.36
N ASN A 198 -15.48 5.27 12.06
CA ASN A 198 -15.03 4.85 13.39
C ASN A 198 -13.64 4.19 13.38
N GLN A 199 -13.26 3.45 12.33
CA GLN A 199 -11.90 2.86 12.21
C GLN A 199 -10.88 3.90 11.73
N MET A 200 -11.30 4.85 10.89
CA MET A 200 -10.42 5.95 10.46
C MET A 200 -10.23 7.04 11.50
N MET A 201 -11.09 7.15 12.51
CA MET A 201 -10.86 8.03 13.68
C MET A 201 -9.58 7.68 14.44
N THR A 202 -8.99 6.50 14.18
CA THR A 202 -7.67 6.10 14.71
C THR A 202 -6.49 6.61 13.89
N PHE A 203 -6.72 7.36 12.80
CA PHE A 203 -5.64 7.92 11.97
C PHE A 203 -5.43 9.40 12.23
N ASN A 204 -4.16 9.77 12.41
CA ASN A 204 -3.67 11.14 12.45
C ASN A 204 -3.20 11.60 11.07
N SER A 205 -3.32 12.90 10.80
CA SER A 205 -2.74 13.56 9.65
C SER A 205 -1.80 14.67 10.11
N THR A 206 -0.50 14.51 9.86
CA THR A 206 0.55 15.42 10.32
C THR A 206 1.27 16.05 9.15
N ALA A 207 1.38 17.39 9.14
CA ALA A 207 2.26 18.07 8.19
C ALA A 207 3.72 17.74 8.50
N VAL A 208 4.47 17.31 7.50
CA VAL A 208 5.87 16.90 7.68
C VAL A 208 6.81 17.68 6.77
N SER A 209 8.10 17.58 7.04
CA SER A 209 9.15 18.26 6.27
C SER A 209 9.10 17.92 4.78
N THR A 210 9.32 18.93 3.93
CA THR A 210 9.50 18.73 2.48
C THR A 210 10.73 17.90 2.12
N TYR A 211 11.54 17.53 3.12
CA TYR A 211 12.66 16.59 2.99
C TYR A 211 12.22 15.27 2.33
N VAL A 212 11.00 14.78 2.63
CA VAL A 212 10.40 13.57 2.04
C VAL A 212 10.19 13.67 0.52
N ASN A 213 10.15 14.86 -0.06
CA ASN A 213 9.91 15.04 -1.50
C ASN A 213 11.01 14.39 -2.36
N ASN A 214 12.25 14.39 -1.88
CA ASN A 214 13.32 13.70 -2.57
C ASN A 214 13.35 12.21 -2.16
N VAL A 215 13.17 11.32 -3.15
CA VAL A 215 13.17 9.85 -2.94
C VAL A 215 14.49 9.29 -2.39
N ARG A 216 15.59 10.05 -2.49
CA ARG A 216 16.90 9.66 -1.95
C ARG A 216 17.02 9.92 -0.45
N ASN A 217 16.13 10.74 0.10
CA ASN A 217 16.07 11.00 1.53
C ASN A 217 15.33 9.85 2.20
N THR A 218 15.99 9.10 3.06
CA THR A 218 15.48 7.85 3.64
C THR A 218 15.48 7.83 5.17
N GLY A 219 15.91 8.94 5.79
CA GLY A 219 16.01 9.07 7.25
C GLY A 219 14.69 9.40 7.93
N ALA A 220 14.70 9.39 9.26
CA ALA A 220 13.55 9.68 10.11
C ALA A 220 13.03 11.12 9.93
N GLU A 221 13.85 12.02 9.42
CA GLU A 221 13.49 13.40 9.09
C GLU A 221 12.32 13.51 8.09
N CYS A 222 12.05 12.41 7.35
CA CYS A 222 10.89 12.34 6.44
C CYS A 222 9.55 12.45 7.17
N ILE A 223 9.47 12.06 8.43
CA ILE A 223 8.24 12.09 9.26
C ILE A 223 8.28 13.16 10.36
N GLU A 224 9.32 14.01 10.38
CA GLU A 224 9.39 15.09 11.37
C GLU A 224 8.25 16.10 11.16
N PRO A 225 7.44 16.35 12.20
CA PRO A 225 6.35 17.31 12.14
C PRO A 225 6.85 18.73 11.86
N VAL A 226 6.09 19.46 11.05
CA VAL A 226 6.29 20.91 10.85
C VAL A 226 4.95 21.63 11.03
N ALA A 227 4.97 22.91 11.39
CA ALA A 227 3.74 23.71 11.43
C ALA A 227 3.11 23.72 10.04
N ARG A 228 1.78 23.53 9.97
CA ARG A 228 1.06 23.73 8.71
C ARG A 228 1.13 25.21 8.33
N GLN A 229 1.30 25.48 7.04
CA GLN A 229 1.33 26.86 6.55
C GLN A 229 0.03 27.63 6.89
N GLN A 230 -1.10 26.92 7.04
CA GLN A 230 -2.39 27.48 7.47
C GLN A 230 -2.45 27.84 8.97
N ASP A 231 -1.57 27.29 9.80
CA ASP A 231 -1.55 27.54 11.26
C ASP A 231 -0.69 28.79 11.62
N LEU A 232 -0.15 29.47 10.61
CA LEU A 232 0.75 30.62 10.78
C LEU A 232 0.07 31.98 10.57
N PHE A 233 -1.31 31.99 10.41
CA PHE A 233 -2.07 33.22 10.20
C PHE A 233 -3.27 33.34 11.12
#